data_d816689aeecd13f489ec22a7716e0b6d
#
_entry.id   d816689aeecd13f489ec22a7716e0b6d
#
_cell.length_a   1.000
_cell.length_b   1.000
_cell.length_c   1.000
_cell.angle_alpha   90.00
_cell.angle_beta   90.00
_cell.angle_gamma   90.00
#
_symmetry.space_group_name_H-M   'P 1'
#
loop_
_entity.id
_entity.type
_entity.pdbx_description
1 polymer ?
#
loop_
_entity_poly.entity_id
_entity_poly.type
_entity_poly.pdbx_seq_one_letter_code
_entity_poly.pdbx_strand_id
1 'polypeptide(L)'
;MKKSIKKIMALALALTMGLSLTACGGAKDGGDAKATAAPESKAADTTAAGGEAKAEEGSGEKVVINFFHRWPNDPKNSMFQELIQEYMAENPNVTINMDCILNDQYKEKIRMVVATDEVPDIFSSWSGTFAKEMIDSGNVMELNDIFDGDTEWSSKIAGASVDGFTFDGKIYGVPWSQDGKAFYYNKKIFAENNLEVPKTWNEFIAALDTLKAAGYETPVVEGLSDNWAILHYLGTMNQRMVDPAVIAKDYDAATGEFTDPAYVEVLEKWKQLTSYMGDTCVAIDHETARNTYFATGEAPIMYLQFAEITMLEKVIPEGFEYGFPGFRRWKRRSGRTDRRTGGIYDQQQG
;
A
#
# COMPACT_ATOMS: atom_id res chain seq x y z
N MET A 1 -48.01 -18.49 7.01
CA MET A 1 -47.10 -19.41 6.33
C MET A 1 -45.62 -19.06 6.48
N LYS A 2 -45.20 -17.80 6.68
CA LYS A 2 -43.75 -17.43 6.81
C LYS A 2 -43.10 -17.73 8.17
N LYS A 3 -43.84 -18.04 9.22
CA LYS A 3 -43.26 -18.37 10.56
C LYS A 3 -42.96 -19.87 10.76
N SER A 4 -43.54 -20.76 9.97
CA SER A 4 -43.28 -22.21 10.06
C SER A 4 -41.99 -22.65 9.35
N ILE A 5 -41.59 -21.96 8.30
CA ILE A 5 -40.41 -22.33 7.51
C ILE A 5 -39.10 -22.05 8.27
N LYS A 6 -39.08 -20.98 9.11
CA LYS A 6 -37.87 -20.66 9.93
C LYS A 6 -37.61 -21.66 11.07
N LYS A 7 -38.66 -22.34 11.59
CA LYS A 7 -38.53 -23.36 12.63
C LYS A 7 -38.06 -24.70 12.07
N ILE A 8 -38.38 -25.02 10.83
CA ILE A 8 -37.96 -26.27 10.17
C ILE A 8 -36.47 -26.18 9.74
N MET A 9 -35.99 -25.00 9.30
CA MET A 9 -34.56 -24.81 9.00
C MET A 9 -33.65 -24.80 10.24
N ALA A 10 -34.13 -24.36 11.40
CA ALA A 10 -33.37 -24.41 12.65
C ALA A 10 -33.23 -25.85 13.22
N LEU A 11 -34.19 -26.72 12.95
CA LEU A 11 -34.16 -28.11 13.42
C LEU A 11 -33.27 -29.00 12.51
N ALA A 12 -33.15 -28.69 11.23
CA ALA A 12 -32.29 -29.41 10.28
C ALA A 12 -30.79 -29.13 10.52
N LEU A 13 -30.41 -27.91 11.01
CA LEU A 13 -29.03 -27.56 11.30
C LEU A 13 -28.50 -28.15 12.63
N ALA A 14 -29.40 -28.51 13.57
CA ALA A 14 -29.03 -29.13 14.84
C ALA A 14 -28.80 -30.64 14.75
N LEU A 15 -29.27 -31.32 13.69
CA LEU A 15 -29.11 -32.75 13.49
C LEU A 15 -27.83 -33.17 12.74
N THR A 16 -27.12 -32.23 12.12
CA THR A 16 -25.89 -32.54 11.38
C THR A 16 -24.59 -32.40 12.18
N MET A 17 -24.65 -31.96 13.44
CA MET A 17 -23.49 -31.84 14.32
C MET A 17 -23.35 -32.98 15.35
N GLY A 18 -24.20 -34.00 15.29
CA GLY A 18 -24.28 -35.08 16.28
C GLY A 18 -23.69 -36.44 15.88
N LEU A 19 -23.05 -36.59 14.71
CA LEU A 19 -22.69 -37.92 14.19
C LEU A 19 -21.22 -38.07 13.75
N SER A 20 -20.26 -37.46 14.46
CA SER A 20 -18.84 -37.68 14.17
C SER A 20 -17.97 -38.00 15.42
N LEU A 21 -18.49 -38.74 16.37
CA LEU A 21 -17.72 -39.18 17.54
C LEU A 21 -18.02 -40.65 17.89
N THR A 22 -17.69 -41.60 16.98
CA THR A 22 -17.44 -42.99 17.34
C THR A 22 -16.75 -43.74 16.21
N ALA A 23 -15.45 -43.77 16.19
CA ALA A 23 -14.64 -44.87 15.64
C ALA A 23 -13.16 -44.63 15.97
N CYS A 24 -12.71 -45.13 17.13
CA CYS A 24 -11.33 -45.60 17.30
C CYS A 24 -11.29 -46.60 18.41
N GLY A 25 -11.21 -47.84 18.03
CA GLY A 25 -10.90 -48.98 18.87
C GLY A 25 -9.62 -49.64 18.37
N GLY A 26 -8.57 -49.60 19.19
CA GLY A 26 -7.62 -50.67 19.41
C GLY A 26 -6.49 -50.93 18.42
N ALA A 27 -5.25 -50.57 18.83
CA ALA A 27 -4.11 -51.51 18.85
C ALA A 27 -2.94 -50.85 19.60
N LYS A 28 -2.35 -51.64 20.52
CA LYS A 28 -1.17 -51.31 21.32
C LYS A 28 0.09 -51.44 20.44
N ASP A 29 1.07 -50.51 20.58
CA ASP A 29 2.41 -50.87 21.09
C ASP A 29 3.29 -49.61 21.21
N GLY A 30 4.23 -49.71 22.13
CA GLY A 30 4.99 -48.74 22.83
C GLY A 30 6.00 -47.90 22.05
N GLY A 31 6.31 -46.74 22.61
CA GLY A 31 7.39 -45.89 22.20
C GLY A 31 7.30 -44.52 22.88
N ASP A 32 8.03 -44.37 24.00
CA ASP A 32 8.20 -43.10 24.72
C ASP A 32 8.69 -41.99 23.80
N ALA A 33 7.88 -40.95 23.61
CA ALA A 33 8.34 -39.65 23.11
C ALA A 33 7.79 -38.56 24.03
N LYS A 34 8.70 -37.99 24.78
CA LYS A 34 8.58 -36.88 25.72
C LYS A 34 8.01 -35.66 25.04
N ALA A 35 6.79 -35.30 25.38
CA ALA A 35 6.17 -34.04 24.98
C ALA A 35 6.87 -32.87 25.70
N THR A 36 7.50 -32.00 24.96
CA THR A 36 8.04 -30.70 25.44
C THR A 36 6.89 -29.70 25.45
N ALA A 37 6.46 -29.30 26.61
CA ALA A 37 5.48 -28.24 26.82
C ALA A 37 6.08 -26.89 26.39
N ALA A 38 5.28 -26.07 25.71
CA ALA A 38 5.59 -24.66 25.45
C ALA A 38 5.65 -23.86 26.76
N PRO A 39 6.55 -22.90 26.92
CA PRO A 39 6.63 -22.11 28.14
C PRO A 39 5.53 -21.04 28.17
N GLU A 40 4.73 -21.08 29.21
CA GLU A 40 3.89 -19.98 29.66
C GLU A 40 4.78 -18.77 30.01
N SER A 41 4.55 -17.62 29.41
CA SER A 41 5.19 -16.36 29.78
C SER A 41 4.63 -15.88 31.12
N LYS A 42 5.39 -16.03 32.19
CA LYS A 42 5.17 -15.34 33.46
C LYS A 42 5.41 -13.84 33.27
N ALA A 43 4.39 -13.03 33.56
CA ALA A 43 4.54 -11.61 33.82
C ALA A 43 5.58 -11.39 34.93
N ALA A 44 6.64 -10.68 34.64
CA ALA A 44 7.61 -10.24 35.64
C ALA A 44 7.11 -8.94 36.27
N ASP A 45 6.74 -9.05 37.52
CA ASP A 45 6.48 -7.93 38.43
C ASP A 45 7.83 -7.30 38.79
N THR A 46 8.13 -6.13 38.21
CA THR A 46 9.30 -5.32 38.60
C THR A 46 8.82 -4.09 39.34
N THR A 47 8.79 -4.23 40.65
CA THR A 47 8.79 -3.06 41.56
C THR A 47 10.10 -2.30 41.39
N ALA A 48 10.04 -1.14 40.74
CA ALA A 48 11.12 -0.15 40.77
C ALA A 48 10.77 0.95 41.75
N ALA A 49 11.68 1.16 42.67
CA ALA A 49 11.62 2.13 43.74
C ALA A 49 11.73 3.56 43.22
N GLY A 50 10.98 4.41 43.93
CA GLY A 50 10.88 5.84 43.98
C GLY A 50 11.96 6.77 43.39
N GLY A 51 11.42 7.68 42.64
CA GLY A 51 11.95 9.00 42.36
C GLY A 51 10.77 9.88 42.05
N GLU A 52 10.19 10.55 43.07
CA GLU A 52 9.16 11.56 42.89
C GLU A 52 9.75 12.79 42.19
N ALA A 53 9.69 12.81 40.86
CA ALA A 53 9.70 14.07 40.13
C ALA A 53 8.25 14.57 40.12
N LYS A 54 7.97 15.65 40.84
CA LYS A 54 6.72 16.40 40.76
C LYS A 54 6.56 16.90 39.35
N ALA A 55 5.79 16.17 38.53
CA ALA A 55 5.23 16.72 37.31
C ALA A 55 4.18 17.75 37.72
N GLU A 56 4.31 18.99 37.26
CA GLU A 56 3.23 19.97 37.32
C GLU A 56 2.02 19.38 36.60
N GLU A 57 0.94 19.13 37.33
CA GLU A 57 -0.33 18.71 36.71
C GLU A 57 -0.80 19.84 35.79
N GLY A 58 -0.70 19.60 34.47
CA GLY A 58 -1.30 20.49 33.48
C GLY A 58 -2.80 20.65 33.76
N SER A 59 -3.26 21.90 33.89
CA SER A 59 -4.64 22.24 34.27
C SER A 59 -5.69 22.03 33.19
N GLY A 60 -5.43 21.13 32.21
CA GLY A 60 -6.32 20.82 31.10
C GLY A 60 -7.14 19.53 31.31
N GLU A 61 -8.31 19.47 30.69
CA GLU A 61 -9.11 18.25 30.60
C GLU A 61 -8.26 17.10 29.99
N LYS A 62 -8.35 15.91 30.59
CA LYS A 62 -7.64 14.74 30.07
C LYS A 62 -8.23 14.30 28.73
N VAL A 63 -7.40 14.26 27.69
CA VAL A 63 -7.76 13.87 26.34
C VAL A 63 -7.07 12.55 26.00
N VAL A 64 -7.82 11.61 25.45
CA VAL A 64 -7.28 10.36 24.91
C VAL A 64 -7.52 10.36 23.41
N ILE A 65 -6.46 10.12 22.65
CA ILE A 65 -6.49 10.04 21.18
C ILE A 65 -6.06 8.64 20.75
N ASN A 66 -6.88 7.97 19.95
CA ASN A 66 -6.56 6.66 19.39
C ASN A 66 -6.07 6.85 17.95
N PHE A 67 -4.82 6.50 17.70
CA PHE A 67 -4.20 6.57 16.39
C PHE A 67 -3.99 5.17 15.80
N PHE A 68 -4.58 4.88 14.64
CA PHE A 68 -4.48 3.61 13.95
C PHE A 68 -3.80 3.74 12.60
N HIS A 69 -2.71 2.97 12.35
CA HIS A 69 -1.94 3.07 11.12
C HIS A 69 -1.50 1.71 10.56
N ARG A 70 -0.97 1.72 9.32
CA ARG A 70 -0.64 0.53 8.53
C ARG A 70 0.86 0.17 8.49
N TRP A 71 1.69 0.79 9.29
CA TRP A 71 3.15 0.60 9.25
C TRP A 71 3.71 0.03 10.56
N PRO A 72 3.53 -1.30 10.80
CA PRO A 72 4.06 -1.93 12.01
C PRO A 72 5.59 -2.06 12.01
N ASN A 73 6.23 -1.88 10.84
CA ASN A 73 7.66 -2.07 10.68
C ASN A 73 8.44 -0.74 10.67
N ASP A 74 9.70 -0.81 11.12
CA ASP A 74 10.62 0.32 11.07
C ASP A 74 11.05 0.69 9.64
N PRO A 75 11.43 1.95 9.41
CA PRO A 75 11.61 3.03 10.41
C PRO A 75 10.33 3.82 10.76
N LYS A 76 9.20 3.56 10.07
CA LYS A 76 7.99 4.38 10.24
C LYS A 76 7.33 4.19 11.60
N ASN A 77 7.32 2.97 12.11
CA ASN A 77 6.74 2.69 13.41
C ASN A 77 7.46 3.43 14.54
N SER A 78 8.79 3.31 14.59
CA SER A 78 9.61 4.02 15.57
C SER A 78 9.47 5.54 15.45
N MET A 79 9.43 6.08 14.23
CA MET A 79 9.23 7.51 13.98
C MET A 79 7.91 8.01 14.60
N PHE A 80 6.80 7.29 14.41
CA PHE A 80 5.54 7.69 15.02
C PHE A 80 5.57 7.58 16.55
N GLN A 81 6.21 6.54 17.09
CA GLN A 81 6.38 6.40 18.54
C GLN A 81 7.15 7.57 19.14
N GLU A 82 8.25 7.97 18.52
CA GLU A 82 9.06 9.11 18.96
C GLU A 82 8.25 10.41 18.93
N LEU A 83 7.60 10.73 17.81
CA LEU A 83 6.76 11.92 17.67
C LEU A 83 5.61 11.97 18.70
N ILE A 84 4.97 10.83 18.97
CA ILE A 84 3.89 10.72 19.94
C ILE A 84 4.44 10.96 21.36
N GLN A 85 5.60 10.40 21.70
CA GLN A 85 6.23 10.57 22.99
C GLN A 85 6.64 12.04 23.21
N GLU A 86 7.21 12.71 22.21
CA GLU A 86 7.55 14.14 22.25
C GLU A 86 6.29 14.97 22.47
N TYR A 87 5.23 14.72 21.69
CA TYR A 87 3.97 15.44 21.82
C TYR A 87 3.33 15.28 23.21
N MET A 88 3.29 14.05 23.74
CA MET A 88 2.74 13.81 25.09
C MET A 88 3.61 14.42 26.20
N ALA A 89 4.92 14.52 25.99
CA ALA A 89 5.81 15.20 26.95
C ALA A 89 5.53 16.71 27.02
N GLU A 90 5.20 17.34 25.90
CA GLU A 90 4.81 18.75 25.82
C GLU A 90 3.35 18.98 26.23
N ASN A 91 2.50 17.96 26.16
CA ASN A 91 1.06 18.02 26.42
C ASN A 91 0.64 16.96 27.45
N PRO A 92 0.96 17.13 28.74
CA PRO A 92 0.79 16.10 29.78
C PRO A 92 -0.67 15.72 30.07
N ASN A 93 -1.64 16.50 29.60
CA ASN A 93 -3.07 16.18 29.64
C ASN A 93 -3.53 15.30 28.48
N VAL A 94 -2.69 15.05 27.47
CA VAL A 94 -3.00 14.23 26.29
C VAL A 94 -2.36 12.86 26.42
N THR A 95 -3.13 11.82 26.12
CA THR A 95 -2.64 10.44 25.96
C THR A 95 -2.95 9.98 24.55
N ILE A 96 -1.94 9.52 23.80
CA ILE A 96 -2.12 8.98 22.46
C ILE A 96 -1.86 7.49 22.50
N ASN A 97 -2.89 6.68 22.22
CA ASN A 97 -2.78 5.25 22.04
C ASN A 97 -2.54 4.94 20.56
N MET A 98 -1.40 4.35 20.25
CA MET A 98 -1.07 3.97 18.87
C MET A 98 -1.26 2.48 18.66
N ASP A 99 -2.02 2.10 17.63
CA ASP A 99 -2.19 0.73 17.15
C ASP A 99 -1.83 0.62 15.66
N CYS A 100 -1.29 -0.52 15.24
CA CYS A 100 -0.90 -0.72 13.86
C CYS A 100 -0.98 -2.20 13.44
N ILE A 101 -1.33 -2.42 12.18
CA ILE A 101 -1.32 -3.75 11.55
C ILE A 101 -0.83 -3.64 10.11
N LEU A 102 -0.50 -4.77 9.50
CA LEU A 102 -0.03 -4.83 8.11
C LEU A 102 -1.07 -4.31 7.11
N ASN A 103 -0.57 -3.79 6.01
CA ASN A 103 -1.28 -3.03 4.97
C ASN A 103 -2.64 -3.58 4.54
N ASP A 104 -2.73 -4.86 4.18
CA ASP A 104 -3.98 -5.41 3.62
C ASP A 104 -5.00 -5.71 4.72
N GLN A 105 -4.55 -6.25 5.84
CA GLN A 105 -5.38 -6.40 7.05
C GLN A 105 -5.86 -5.04 7.56
N TYR A 106 -5.04 -4.00 7.45
CA TYR A 106 -5.40 -2.63 7.81
C TYR A 106 -6.57 -2.11 6.96
N LYS A 107 -6.52 -2.30 5.63
CA LYS A 107 -7.60 -1.87 4.72
C LYS A 107 -8.93 -2.51 5.07
N GLU A 108 -8.93 -3.80 5.39
CA GLU A 108 -10.13 -4.52 5.80
C GLU A 108 -10.66 -4.01 7.14
N LYS A 109 -9.78 -3.89 8.14
CA LYS A 109 -10.17 -3.44 9.48
C LYS A 109 -10.71 -2.01 9.47
N ILE A 110 -10.04 -1.06 8.80
CA ILE A 110 -10.48 0.33 8.80
C ILE A 110 -11.83 0.49 8.08
N ARG A 111 -12.11 -0.24 7.00
CA ARG A 111 -13.42 -0.24 6.35
C ARG A 111 -14.54 -0.73 7.27
N MET A 112 -14.24 -1.70 8.14
CA MET A 112 -15.24 -2.21 9.09
C MET A 112 -15.52 -1.22 10.21
N VAL A 113 -14.49 -0.56 10.75
CA VAL A 113 -14.65 0.27 11.95
C VAL A 113 -15.01 1.71 11.64
N VAL A 114 -14.68 2.25 10.45
CA VAL A 114 -14.93 3.66 10.10
C VAL A 114 -16.40 4.05 10.15
N ALA A 115 -17.31 3.11 9.95
CA ALA A 115 -18.76 3.32 9.99
C ALA A 115 -19.39 3.00 11.37
N THR A 116 -18.56 2.79 12.41
CA THR A 116 -19.02 2.44 13.76
C THR A 116 -18.57 3.47 14.78
N ASP A 117 -19.05 3.36 16.02
CA ASP A 117 -18.63 4.18 17.15
C ASP A 117 -17.19 3.84 17.62
N GLU A 118 -16.57 2.81 17.05
CA GLU A 118 -15.19 2.39 17.35
C GLU A 118 -14.15 2.99 16.38
N VAL A 119 -14.57 3.96 15.56
CA VAL A 119 -13.64 4.63 14.64
C VAL A 119 -12.51 5.30 15.42
N PRO A 120 -11.22 5.08 15.04
CA PRO A 120 -10.11 5.77 15.67
C PRO A 120 -10.17 7.28 15.42
N ASP A 121 -9.70 8.09 16.39
CA ASP A 121 -9.66 9.56 16.27
C ASP A 121 -8.76 10.00 15.11
N ILE A 122 -7.65 9.29 14.90
CA ILE A 122 -6.73 9.50 13.77
C ILE A 122 -6.46 8.14 13.10
N PHE A 123 -6.55 8.10 11.79
CA PHE A 123 -6.21 6.90 11.03
C PHE A 123 -5.54 7.21 9.70
N SER A 124 -4.73 6.27 9.21
CA SER A 124 -4.08 6.41 7.91
C SER A 124 -5.03 6.05 6.76
N SER A 125 -4.92 6.76 5.63
CA SER A 125 -5.73 6.52 4.45
C SER A 125 -4.89 6.65 3.16
N TRP A 126 -5.48 6.27 2.05
CA TRP A 126 -5.01 6.57 0.70
C TRP A 126 -5.96 7.58 0.08
N SER A 127 -5.44 8.39 -0.83
CA SER A 127 -6.22 9.39 -1.57
C SER A 127 -7.22 8.75 -2.55
N GLY A 128 -8.11 9.57 -3.10
CA GLY A 128 -9.07 9.18 -4.13
C GLY A 128 -10.20 8.31 -3.60
N THR A 129 -10.56 7.26 -4.33
CA THR A 129 -11.73 6.42 -4.02
C THR A 129 -11.68 5.77 -2.64
N PHE A 130 -10.50 5.41 -2.14
CA PHE A 130 -10.38 4.86 -0.80
C PHE A 130 -10.74 5.89 0.28
N ALA A 131 -10.23 7.14 0.15
CA ALA A 131 -10.63 8.22 1.05
C ALA A 131 -12.15 8.48 0.94
N LYS A 132 -12.70 8.48 -0.27
CA LYS A 132 -14.14 8.67 -0.50
C LYS A 132 -14.99 7.64 0.23
N GLU A 133 -14.63 6.35 0.19
CA GLU A 133 -15.32 5.30 0.95
C GLU A 133 -15.34 5.61 2.46
N MET A 134 -14.23 6.10 3.01
CA MET A 134 -14.16 6.46 4.43
C MET A 134 -15.05 7.67 4.74
N ILE A 135 -15.00 8.70 3.90
CA ILE A 135 -15.80 9.93 4.03
C ILE A 135 -17.29 9.64 3.96
N ASP A 136 -17.72 8.74 3.06
CA ASP A 136 -19.12 8.36 2.88
C ASP A 136 -19.72 7.63 4.11
N SER A 137 -18.86 7.17 5.04
CA SER A 137 -19.33 6.66 6.35
C SER A 137 -19.98 7.75 7.21
N GLY A 138 -19.63 9.02 6.97
CA GLY A 138 -20.10 10.17 7.73
C GLY A 138 -19.30 10.46 9.02
N ASN A 139 -18.30 9.63 9.35
CA ASN A 139 -17.50 9.75 10.58
C ASN A 139 -16.14 10.43 10.37
N VAL A 140 -15.86 10.91 9.16
CA VAL A 140 -14.60 11.62 8.86
C VAL A 140 -14.82 13.12 8.93
N MET A 141 -14.04 13.79 9.75
CA MET A 141 -14.15 15.24 10.00
C MET A 141 -13.65 16.05 8.79
N GLU A 142 -14.38 17.12 8.45
CA GLU A 142 -13.95 18.17 7.53
C GLU A 142 -12.83 19.01 8.17
N LEU A 143 -11.78 19.31 7.41
CA LEU A 143 -10.56 19.97 7.89
C LEU A 143 -10.35 21.38 7.32
N ASN A 144 -11.29 21.96 6.59
CA ASN A 144 -11.14 23.29 5.98
C ASN A 144 -10.77 24.36 7.03
N ASP A 145 -11.46 24.38 8.16
CA ASP A 145 -11.18 25.35 9.23
C ASP A 145 -9.75 25.22 9.80
N ILE A 146 -9.18 24.02 9.79
CA ILE A 146 -7.81 23.77 10.24
C ILE A 146 -6.81 24.29 9.19
N PHE A 147 -7.06 24.01 7.90
CA PHE A 147 -6.20 24.48 6.80
C PHE A 147 -6.22 26.00 6.67
N ASP A 148 -7.39 26.63 6.85
CA ASP A 148 -7.57 28.07 6.78
C ASP A 148 -7.07 28.79 8.04
N GLY A 149 -7.17 28.14 9.20
CA GLY A 149 -6.76 28.66 10.50
C GLY A 149 -5.25 28.74 10.69
N ASP A 150 -4.48 27.85 10.06
CA ASP A 150 -3.01 27.86 10.08
C ASP A 150 -2.44 27.83 8.66
N THR A 151 -2.42 28.99 8.04
CA THR A 151 -1.91 29.14 6.65
C THR A 151 -0.39 28.99 6.56
N GLU A 152 0.36 29.21 7.64
CA GLU A 152 1.80 28.95 7.65
C GLU A 152 2.08 27.46 7.56
N TRP A 153 1.36 26.66 8.30
CA TRP A 153 1.47 25.20 8.26
C TRP A 153 0.91 24.63 6.95
N SER A 154 -0.31 25.00 6.58
CA SER A 154 -0.98 24.43 5.41
C SER A 154 -0.29 24.75 4.09
N SER A 155 0.39 25.91 3.99
CA SER A 155 1.18 26.26 2.80
C SER A 155 2.42 25.37 2.59
N LYS A 156 2.86 24.62 3.60
CA LYS A 156 3.97 23.66 3.50
C LYS A 156 3.53 22.34 2.85
N ILE A 157 2.22 22.11 2.74
CA ILE A 157 1.65 20.92 2.14
C ILE A 157 1.41 21.17 0.66
N ALA A 158 1.92 20.29 -0.22
CA ALA A 158 1.73 20.43 -1.65
C ALA A 158 0.25 20.35 -2.02
N GLY A 159 -0.30 21.39 -2.66
CA GLY A 159 -1.72 21.48 -3.02
C GLY A 159 -2.23 20.28 -3.82
N ALA A 160 -1.46 19.81 -4.82
CA ALA A 160 -1.81 18.61 -5.59
C ALA A 160 -1.96 17.32 -4.74
N SER A 161 -1.34 17.27 -3.56
CA SER A 161 -1.52 16.15 -2.62
C SER A 161 -2.80 16.31 -1.81
N VAL A 162 -3.21 17.55 -1.50
CA VAL A 162 -4.48 17.85 -0.81
C VAL A 162 -5.67 17.54 -1.72
N ASP A 163 -5.55 17.80 -3.03
CA ASP A 163 -6.62 17.53 -4.02
C ASP A 163 -7.11 16.08 -3.95
N GLY A 164 -6.23 15.13 -3.66
CA GLY A 164 -6.57 13.72 -3.50
C GLY A 164 -7.45 13.39 -2.29
N PHE A 165 -7.58 14.32 -1.33
CA PHE A 165 -8.42 14.24 -0.14
C PHE A 165 -9.51 15.33 -0.11
N THR A 166 -9.71 16.03 -1.24
CA THR A 166 -10.71 17.08 -1.37
C THR A 166 -11.90 16.56 -2.18
N PHE A 167 -13.08 16.60 -1.58
CA PHE A 167 -14.34 16.17 -2.18
C PHE A 167 -15.39 17.26 -1.96
N ASP A 168 -16.07 17.66 -3.02
CA ASP A 168 -17.06 18.74 -3.00
C ASP A 168 -16.56 20.05 -2.33
N GLY A 169 -15.27 20.37 -2.54
CA GLY A 169 -14.63 21.56 -1.98
C GLY A 169 -14.24 21.43 -0.50
N LYS A 170 -14.40 20.26 0.11
CA LYS A 170 -14.10 19.97 1.50
C LYS A 170 -12.87 19.08 1.61
N ILE A 171 -11.96 19.44 2.49
CA ILE A 171 -10.73 18.71 2.78
C ILE A 171 -11.00 17.74 3.93
N TYR A 172 -10.65 16.47 3.75
CA TYR A 172 -10.89 15.41 4.74
C TYR A 172 -9.62 14.66 5.18
N GLY A 173 -8.47 15.07 4.69
CA GLY A 173 -7.22 14.41 5.07
C GLY A 173 -6.00 15.30 4.93
N VAL A 174 -5.00 15.02 5.77
CA VAL A 174 -3.69 15.67 5.72
C VAL A 174 -2.72 14.73 4.99
N PRO A 175 -2.27 15.08 3.78
CA PRO A 175 -1.25 14.29 3.09
C PRO A 175 0.10 14.47 3.80
N TRP A 176 0.67 13.37 4.29
CA TRP A 176 1.95 13.38 5.00
C TRP A 176 3.10 12.81 4.16
N SER A 177 2.79 12.05 3.10
CA SER A 177 3.77 11.53 2.16
C SER A 177 3.19 11.42 0.75
N GLN A 178 4.05 11.61 -0.25
CA GLN A 178 3.76 11.37 -1.65
C GLN A 178 4.76 10.36 -2.19
N ASP A 179 4.30 9.45 -3.02
CA ASP A 179 5.12 8.40 -3.59
C ASP A 179 4.94 8.33 -5.10
N GLY A 180 5.87 7.68 -5.78
CA GLY A 180 5.83 7.40 -7.19
C GLY A 180 6.36 6.01 -7.49
N LYS A 181 6.17 5.54 -8.72
CA LYS A 181 6.71 4.25 -9.19
C LYS A 181 7.54 4.42 -10.45
N ALA A 182 8.57 3.58 -10.55
CA ALA A 182 9.38 3.47 -11.76
C ALA A 182 9.74 2.00 -12.03
N PHE A 183 10.09 1.69 -13.28
CA PHE A 183 10.75 0.43 -13.59
C PHE A 183 12.20 0.51 -13.13
N TYR A 184 12.56 -0.25 -12.13
CA TYR A 184 13.94 -0.44 -11.72
C TYR A 184 14.58 -1.52 -12.58
N TYR A 185 15.83 -1.31 -12.99
CA TYR A 185 16.58 -2.28 -13.77
C TYR A 185 17.94 -2.55 -13.16
N ASN A 186 18.44 -3.76 -13.29
CA ASN A 186 19.77 -4.16 -12.90
C ASN A 186 20.79 -3.64 -13.94
N LYS A 187 21.66 -2.70 -13.54
CA LYS A 187 22.63 -2.06 -14.43
C LYS A 187 23.64 -3.05 -15.01
N LYS A 188 24.08 -4.02 -14.23
CA LYS A 188 25.03 -5.04 -14.67
C LYS A 188 24.43 -5.90 -15.77
N ILE A 189 23.21 -6.38 -15.59
CA ILE A 189 22.50 -7.20 -16.60
C ILE A 189 22.29 -6.40 -17.88
N PHE A 190 21.91 -5.12 -17.76
CA PHE A 190 21.76 -4.26 -18.95
C PHE A 190 23.07 -4.10 -19.72
N ALA A 191 24.19 -3.86 -18.99
CA ALA A 191 25.50 -3.71 -19.60
C ALA A 191 25.97 -5.01 -20.28
N GLU A 192 25.80 -6.16 -19.64
CA GLU A 192 26.17 -7.47 -20.17
C GLU A 192 25.39 -7.83 -21.47
N ASN A 193 24.17 -7.30 -21.63
CA ASN A 193 23.34 -7.52 -22.79
C ASN A 193 23.38 -6.33 -23.79
N ASN A 194 24.29 -5.38 -23.61
CA ASN A 194 24.44 -4.18 -24.44
C ASN A 194 23.13 -3.36 -24.57
N LEU A 195 22.34 -3.30 -23.49
CA LEU A 195 21.08 -2.59 -23.44
C LEU A 195 21.31 -1.16 -22.94
N GLU A 196 20.73 -0.20 -23.66
CA GLU A 196 20.56 1.16 -23.17
C GLU A 196 19.22 1.28 -22.40
N VAL A 197 19.14 2.33 -21.56
CA VAL A 197 17.90 2.61 -20.82
C VAL A 197 16.79 3.03 -21.78
N PRO A 198 15.67 2.27 -21.85
CA PRO A 198 14.59 2.55 -22.78
C PRO A 198 13.91 3.89 -22.51
N LYS A 199 13.63 4.65 -23.58
CA LYS A 199 12.95 5.97 -23.51
C LYS A 199 11.51 5.91 -24.02
N THR A 200 11.17 4.85 -24.74
CA THR A 200 9.85 4.63 -25.34
C THR A 200 9.34 3.23 -25.03
N TRP A 201 8.02 3.00 -25.20
CA TRP A 201 7.43 1.68 -25.04
C TRP A 201 8.06 0.65 -25.98
N ASN A 202 8.28 1.01 -27.25
CA ASN A 202 8.86 0.07 -28.23
C ASN A 202 10.30 -0.29 -27.87
N GLU A 203 11.11 0.66 -27.41
CA GLU A 203 12.46 0.38 -26.91
C GLU A 203 12.42 -0.50 -25.66
N PHE A 204 11.44 -0.30 -24.78
CA PHE A 204 11.26 -1.13 -23.59
C PHE A 204 10.91 -2.58 -23.98
N ILE A 205 9.98 -2.78 -24.89
CA ILE A 205 9.63 -4.12 -25.38
C ILE A 205 10.83 -4.79 -26.09
N ALA A 206 11.58 -4.03 -26.91
CA ALA A 206 12.78 -4.57 -27.56
C ALA A 206 13.87 -4.98 -26.54
N ALA A 207 14.01 -4.25 -25.44
CA ALA A 207 14.90 -4.62 -24.35
C ALA A 207 14.43 -5.93 -23.66
N LEU A 208 13.12 -6.08 -23.44
CA LEU A 208 12.53 -7.29 -22.87
C LEU A 208 12.73 -8.51 -23.80
N ASP A 209 12.58 -8.33 -25.12
CA ASP A 209 12.86 -9.38 -26.12
C ASP A 209 14.33 -9.82 -26.04
N THR A 210 15.26 -8.86 -25.93
CA THR A 210 16.69 -9.15 -25.79
C THR A 210 16.99 -9.93 -24.52
N LEU A 211 16.43 -9.51 -23.38
CA LEU A 211 16.60 -10.19 -22.11
C LEU A 211 16.03 -11.62 -22.15
N LYS A 212 14.86 -11.79 -22.77
CA LYS A 212 14.26 -13.12 -22.95
C LYS A 212 15.13 -14.03 -23.82
N ALA A 213 15.69 -13.50 -24.90
CA ALA A 213 16.63 -14.23 -25.76
C ALA A 213 17.96 -14.57 -25.04
N ALA A 214 18.37 -13.75 -24.06
CA ALA A 214 19.53 -14.00 -23.22
C ALA A 214 19.30 -15.05 -22.11
N GLY A 215 18.06 -15.57 -21.99
CA GLY A 215 17.72 -16.66 -21.07
C GLY A 215 17.01 -16.22 -19.79
N TYR A 216 16.65 -14.94 -19.66
CA TYR A 216 15.80 -14.50 -18.54
C TYR A 216 14.34 -14.89 -18.82
N GLU A 217 13.85 -15.92 -18.13
CA GLU A 217 12.47 -16.40 -18.30
C GLU A 217 11.45 -15.35 -17.85
N THR A 218 11.81 -14.55 -16.85
CA THR A 218 11.00 -13.48 -16.28
C THR A 218 11.75 -12.15 -16.38
N PRO A 219 11.84 -11.51 -17.57
CA PRO A 219 12.51 -10.24 -17.75
C PRO A 219 11.96 -9.11 -16.87
N VAL A 220 10.67 -9.17 -16.56
CA VAL A 220 10.00 -8.29 -15.59
C VAL A 220 9.36 -9.15 -14.51
N VAL A 221 9.73 -8.94 -13.27
CA VAL A 221 9.07 -9.60 -12.14
C VAL A 221 8.09 -8.66 -11.45
N GLU A 222 6.97 -9.21 -11.03
CA GLU A 222 6.01 -8.55 -10.15
C GLU A 222 5.28 -9.58 -9.28
N GLY A 223 4.91 -9.20 -8.08
CA GLY A 223 4.09 -10.01 -7.20
C GLY A 223 2.60 -9.75 -7.45
N LEU A 224 2.01 -10.51 -8.36
CA LEU A 224 0.62 -10.31 -8.80
C LEU A 224 -0.41 -10.98 -7.89
N SER A 225 0.02 -11.76 -6.87
CA SER A 225 -0.88 -12.18 -5.80
C SER A 225 -1.35 -10.98 -4.96
N ASP A 226 -0.58 -9.90 -4.96
CA ASP A 226 -0.99 -8.62 -4.42
C ASP A 226 -1.81 -7.84 -5.46
N ASN A 227 -3.12 -7.87 -5.35
CA ASN A 227 -4.05 -7.26 -6.31
C ASN A 227 -3.77 -5.78 -6.61
N TRP A 228 -3.23 -5.04 -5.64
CA TRP A 228 -2.88 -3.63 -5.82
C TRP A 228 -1.74 -3.41 -6.83
N ALA A 229 -0.85 -4.38 -7.02
CA ALA A 229 0.27 -4.26 -7.97
C ALA A 229 -0.24 -4.02 -9.40
N ILE A 230 -1.25 -4.79 -9.85
CA ILE A 230 -1.87 -4.63 -11.17
C ILE A 230 -2.46 -3.22 -11.34
N LEU A 231 -3.13 -2.72 -10.30
CA LEU A 231 -3.76 -1.38 -10.32
C LEU A 231 -2.73 -0.27 -10.51
N HIS A 232 -1.51 -0.44 -9.99
CA HIS A 232 -0.44 0.54 -10.19
C HIS A 232 0.03 0.59 -11.66
N TYR A 233 0.14 -0.55 -12.34
CA TYR A 233 0.45 -0.57 -13.78
C TYR A 233 -0.66 0.07 -14.61
N LEU A 234 -1.89 -0.39 -14.44
CA LEU A 234 -3.03 0.12 -15.19
C LEU A 234 -3.29 1.60 -14.90
N GLY A 235 -3.20 2.03 -13.65
CA GLY A 235 -3.35 3.43 -13.27
C GLY A 235 -2.30 4.32 -13.92
N THR A 236 -1.03 3.92 -13.91
CA THR A 236 0.05 4.65 -14.58
C THR A 236 -0.14 4.69 -16.09
N MET A 237 -0.54 3.59 -16.71
CA MET A 237 -0.79 3.54 -18.15
C MET A 237 -1.99 4.41 -18.53
N ASN A 238 -3.09 4.36 -17.77
CA ASN A 238 -4.26 5.23 -17.96
C ASN A 238 -3.87 6.71 -17.89
N GLN A 239 -3.15 7.12 -16.85
CA GLN A 239 -2.69 8.52 -16.70
C GLN A 239 -1.81 9.00 -17.85
N ARG A 240 -1.11 8.11 -18.53
CA ARG A 240 -0.22 8.44 -19.66
C ARG A 240 -0.91 8.43 -21.01
N MET A 241 -1.94 7.61 -21.18
CA MET A 241 -2.52 7.29 -22.48
C MET A 241 -3.93 7.86 -22.66
N VAL A 242 -4.74 7.88 -21.59
CA VAL A 242 -6.10 8.41 -21.62
C VAL A 242 -6.10 9.92 -21.39
N ASP A 243 -7.05 10.64 -21.95
CA ASP A 243 -7.21 12.08 -21.72
C ASP A 243 -7.52 12.36 -20.25
N PRO A 244 -6.84 13.32 -19.58
CA PRO A 244 -7.11 13.64 -18.18
C PRO A 244 -8.57 14.04 -17.91
N ALA A 245 -9.26 14.69 -18.86
CA ALA A 245 -10.67 15.03 -18.69
C ALA A 245 -11.58 13.78 -18.77
N VAL A 246 -11.19 12.81 -19.60
CA VAL A 246 -11.89 11.51 -19.65
C VAL A 246 -11.65 10.73 -18.36
N ILE A 247 -10.40 10.70 -17.87
CA ILE A 247 -10.09 10.06 -16.57
C ILE A 247 -10.92 10.71 -15.46
N ALA A 248 -10.95 12.04 -15.37
CA ALA A 248 -11.70 12.74 -14.33
C ALA A 248 -13.20 12.41 -14.35
N LYS A 249 -13.79 12.29 -15.56
CA LYS A 249 -15.17 11.85 -15.74
C LYS A 249 -15.36 10.39 -15.33
N ASP A 250 -14.50 9.50 -15.81
CA ASP A 250 -14.72 8.05 -15.72
C ASP A 250 -14.40 7.47 -14.34
N TYR A 251 -13.53 8.14 -13.56
CA TYR A 251 -13.24 7.74 -12.18
C TYR A 251 -14.22 8.36 -11.15
N ASP A 252 -15.18 9.13 -11.60
CA ASP A 252 -16.35 9.53 -10.79
C ASP A 252 -17.45 8.46 -10.95
N ALA A 253 -17.90 7.90 -9.84
CA ALA A 253 -18.89 6.83 -9.81
C ALA A 253 -20.24 7.22 -10.43
N ALA A 254 -20.58 8.52 -10.47
CA ALA A 254 -21.82 9.03 -11.04
C ALA A 254 -21.75 9.19 -12.57
N THR A 255 -20.56 9.35 -13.14
CA THR A 255 -20.36 9.72 -14.55
C THR A 255 -19.49 8.77 -15.34
N GLY A 256 -18.90 7.76 -14.67
CA GLY A 256 -17.96 6.81 -15.27
C GLY A 256 -18.63 5.86 -16.26
N GLU A 257 -18.10 5.82 -17.48
CA GLU A 257 -18.55 4.93 -18.56
C GLU A 257 -17.43 4.04 -19.10
N PHE A 258 -16.15 4.48 -18.99
CA PHE A 258 -14.96 3.78 -19.46
C PHE A 258 -15.04 3.36 -20.94
N THR A 259 -15.63 4.19 -21.78
CA THR A 259 -15.88 3.89 -23.21
C THR A 259 -14.79 4.42 -24.16
N ASP A 260 -13.84 5.22 -23.65
CA ASP A 260 -12.74 5.72 -24.47
C ASP A 260 -11.85 4.58 -24.97
N PRO A 261 -11.58 4.47 -26.30
CA PRO A 261 -10.76 3.40 -26.87
C PRO A 261 -9.33 3.36 -26.32
N ALA A 262 -8.82 4.43 -25.73
CA ALA A 262 -7.51 4.43 -25.09
C ALA A 262 -7.42 3.45 -23.91
N TYR A 263 -8.52 3.14 -23.24
CA TYR A 263 -8.55 2.10 -22.20
C TYR A 263 -8.26 0.71 -22.78
N VAL A 264 -8.77 0.42 -23.98
CA VAL A 264 -8.47 -0.85 -24.68
C VAL A 264 -7.00 -0.91 -25.05
N GLU A 265 -6.42 0.19 -25.56
CA GLU A 265 -4.98 0.27 -25.87
C GLU A 265 -4.11 0.06 -24.61
N VAL A 266 -4.54 0.54 -23.45
CA VAL A 266 -3.87 0.28 -22.15
C VAL A 266 -3.90 -1.21 -21.83
N LEU A 267 -5.04 -1.86 -21.96
CA LEU A 267 -5.16 -3.31 -21.71
C LEU A 267 -4.35 -4.15 -22.67
N GLU A 268 -4.26 -3.76 -23.94
CA GLU A 268 -3.40 -4.42 -24.92
C GLU A 268 -1.91 -4.31 -24.55
N LYS A 269 -1.46 -3.13 -24.09
CA LYS A 269 -0.09 -2.95 -23.60
C LYS A 269 0.17 -3.73 -22.32
N TRP A 270 -0.78 -3.77 -21.42
CA TRP A 270 -0.69 -4.61 -20.24
C TRP A 270 -0.57 -6.08 -20.61
N LYS A 271 -1.42 -6.58 -21.50
CA LYS A 271 -1.33 -7.94 -22.02
C LYS A 271 0.02 -8.23 -22.69
N GLN A 272 0.57 -7.28 -23.43
CA GLN A 272 1.91 -7.40 -24.02
C GLN A 272 2.98 -7.52 -22.93
N LEU A 273 2.92 -6.67 -21.89
CA LEU A 273 3.87 -6.69 -20.78
C LEU A 273 3.83 -7.99 -19.99
N THR A 274 2.64 -8.52 -19.72
CA THR A 274 2.48 -9.77 -18.96
C THR A 274 3.09 -10.98 -19.67
N SER A 275 3.31 -10.94 -20.99
CA SER A 275 4.03 -12.01 -21.72
C SER A 275 5.52 -12.10 -21.40
N TYR A 276 6.06 -11.10 -20.70
CA TYR A 276 7.44 -11.06 -20.16
C TYR A 276 7.49 -11.31 -18.65
N MET A 277 6.33 -11.51 -18.02
CA MET A 277 6.19 -11.95 -16.64
C MET A 277 5.95 -13.45 -16.63
N GLY A 278 6.80 -14.22 -15.99
CA GLY A 278 6.62 -15.68 -15.89
C GLY A 278 5.41 -16.05 -15.02
N ASP A 279 4.99 -17.31 -15.11
CA ASP A 279 3.86 -17.85 -14.32
C ASP A 279 4.07 -17.68 -12.80
N THR A 280 5.32 -17.65 -12.35
CA THR A 280 5.69 -17.38 -10.95
C THR A 280 5.10 -16.07 -10.43
N CYS A 281 5.00 -15.03 -11.27
CA CYS A 281 4.49 -13.72 -10.86
C CYS A 281 3.07 -13.75 -10.28
N VAL A 282 2.20 -14.68 -10.74
CA VAL A 282 0.83 -14.79 -10.20
C VAL A 282 0.75 -15.52 -8.86
N ALA A 283 1.82 -16.19 -8.46
CA ALA A 283 1.87 -17.03 -7.27
C ALA A 283 2.63 -16.37 -6.09
N ILE A 284 3.37 -15.31 -6.34
CA ILE A 284 4.19 -14.63 -5.34
C ILE A 284 3.63 -13.25 -5.01
N ASP A 285 3.93 -12.76 -3.80
CA ASP A 285 3.66 -11.40 -3.37
C ASP A 285 4.74 -10.41 -3.84
N HIS A 286 4.46 -9.14 -3.72
CA HIS A 286 5.36 -8.07 -4.16
C HIS A 286 6.70 -8.06 -3.39
N GLU A 287 6.68 -8.39 -2.11
CA GLU A 287 7.89 -8.45 -1.30
C GLU A 287 8.81 -9.59 -1.76
N THR A 288 8.25 -10.75 -2.03
CA THR A 288 8.97 -11.90 -2.59
C THR A 288 9.54 -11.56 -3.98
N ALA A 289 8.77 -10.92 -4.86
CA ALA A 289 9.26 -10.47 -6.17
C ALA A 289 10.46 -9.53 -6.03
N ARG A 290 10.41 -8.58 -5.10
CA ARG A 290 11.50 -7.64 -4.82
C ARG A 290 12.72 -8.33 -4.23
N ASN A 291 12.54 -9.09 -3.13
CA ASN A 291 13.63 -9.59 -2.31
C ASN A 291 14.31 -10.83 -2.90
N THR A 292 13.53 -11.71 -3.56
CA THR A 292 14.02 -13.00 -4.05
C THR A 292 14.45 -12.93 -5.51
N TYR A 293 13.71 -12.22 -6.35
CA TYR A 293 13.95 -12.24 -7.81
C TYR A 293 14.71 -11.01 -8.29
N PHE A 294 14.24 -9.80 -7.96
CA PHE A 294 14.91 -8.58 -8.43
C PHE A 294 16.23 -8.32 -7.69
N ALA A 295 16.21 -8.38 -6.36
CA ALA A 295 17.41 -8.08 -5.54
C ALA A 295 18.56 -9.08 -5.77
N THR A 296 18.29 -10.29 -6.21
CA THR A 296 19.32 -11.30 -6.53
C THR A 296 19.80 -11.21 -7.97
N GLY A 297 19.10 -10.48 -8.84
CA GLY A 297 19.37 -10.39 -10.27
C GLY A 297 18.80 -11.54 -11.09
N GLU A 298 17.96 -12.40 -10.51
CA GLU A 298 17.24 -13.43 -11.25
C GLU A 298 16.26 -12.80 -12.26
N ALA A 299 15.60 -11.69 -11.86
CA ALA A 299 14.81 -10.87 -12.75
C ALA A 299 15.48 -9.52 -13.01
N PRO A 300 15.73 -9.14 -14.26
CA PRO A 300 16.40 -7.90 -14.63
C PRO A 300 15.66 -6.63 -14.27
N ILE A 301 14.32 -6.65 -14.24
CA ILE A 301 13.48 -5.46 -14.13
C ILE A 301 12.33 -5.71 -13.14
N MET A 302 12.01 -4.70 -12.32
CA MET A 302 10.84 -4.67 -11.45
C MET A 302 10.21 -3.27 -11.40
N TYR A 303 8.90 -3.17 -11.22
CA TYR A 303 8.17 -1.91 -11.08
C TYR A 303 7.94 -1.59 -9.61
N LEU A 304 8.82 -0.75 -9.03
CA LEU A 304 8.88 -0.47 -7.60
C LEU A 304 8.44 0.96 -7.27
N GLN A 305 7.93 1.13 -6.06
CA GLN A 305 7.70 2.44 -5.46
C GLN A 305 9.02 3.03 -4.95
N PHE A 306 9.15 4.36 -4.99
CA PHE A 306 10.33 5.02 -4.42
C PHE A 306 10.45 4.82 -2.91
N ALA A 307 9.33 4.69 -2.21
CA ALA A 307 9.30 4.35 -0.78
C ALA A 307 9.93 2.98 -0.46
N GLU A 308 10.12 2.10 -1.46
CA GLU A 308 10.69 0.76 -1.28
C GLU A 308 12.21 0.72 -1.45
N ILE A 309 12.84 1.84 -1.85
CA ILE A 309 14.29 1.92 -2.02
C ILE A 309 15.01 1.47 -0.75
N THR A 310 14.60 1.97 0.41
CA THR A 310 15.22 1.59 1.69
C THR A 310 15.03 0.12 2.07
N MET A 311 13.97 -0.52 1.57
CA MET A 311 13.73 -1.95 1.74
C MET A 311 14.60 -2.77 0.78
N LEU A 312 14.69 -2.33 -0.47
CA LEU A 312 15.53 -2.95 -1.49
C LEU A 312 17.00 -2.90 -1.07
N GLU A 313 17.51 -1.75 -0.60
CA GLU A 313 18.90 -1.55 -0.17
C GLU A 313 19.32 -2.43 1.00
N LYS A 314 18.38 -2.93 1.80
CA LYS A 314 18.65 -3.87 2.89
C LYS A 314 18.89 -5.31 2.42
N VAL A 315 18.44 -5.66 1.22
CA VAL A 315 18.42 -7.05 0.72
C VAL A 315 19.30 -7.28 -0.51
N ILE A 316 19.70 -6.22 -1.22
CA ILE A 316 20.62 -6.35 -2.36
C ILE A 316 22.02 -6.77 -1.90
N PRO A 317 22.72 -7.66 -2.62
CA PRO A 317 24.08 -8.01 -2.33
C PRO A 317 25.06 -6.86 -2.64
N GLU A 318 26.25 -6.93 -2.03
CA GLU A 318 27.32 -5.99 -2.34
C GLU A 318 27.64 -5.97 -3.84
N GLY A 319 27.76 -4.78 -4.41
CA GLY A 319 28.02 -4.59 -5.84
C GLY A 319 26.78 -4.68 -6.74
N PHE A 320 25.58 -4.88 -6.20
CA PHE A 320 24.35 -4.77 -6.96
C PHE A 320 24.06 -3.32 -7.27
N GLU A 321 24.03 -2.96 -8.54
CA GLU A 321 23.68 -1.63 -8.98
C GLU A 321 22.35 -1.64 -9.75
N TYR A 322 21.46 -0.75 -9.39
CA TYR A 322 20.20 -0.54 -10.09
C TYR A 322 20.08 0.88 -10.62
N GLY A 323 19.17 1.06 -11.55
CA GLY A 323 18.76 2.35 -12.06
C GLY A 323 17.25 2.35 -12.34
N PHE A 324 16.70 3.52 -12.61
CA PHE A 324 15.34 3.64 -13.12
C PHE A 324 15.33 4.63 -14.30
N PRO A 325 14.64 4.28 -15.40
CA PRO A 325 14.56 5.17 -16.55
C PRO A 325 13.72 6.41 -16.19
N GLY A 326 14.26 7.56 -16.46
CA GLY A 326 13.47 8.77 -16.58
C GLY A 326 12.59 8.65 -17.82
N PHE A 327 11.44 8.03 -17.75
CA PHE A 327 10.53 7.97 -18.88
C PHE A 327 10.08 9.38 -19.24
N ARG A 328 10.72 9.97 -20.26
CA ARG A 328 10.16 11.13 -20.92
C ARG A 328 8.81 10.71 -21.50
N ARG A 329 7.79 11.51 -21.27
CA ARG A 329 6.40 11.40 -21.71
C ARG A 329 6.26 10.52 -22.96
N TRP A 330 5.52 9.42 -22.87
CA TRP A 330 5.08 8.69 -24.06
C TRP A 330 4.28 9.66 -24.92
N LYS A 331 4.82 10.00 -26.11
CA LYS A 331 4.14 10.95 -26.99
C LYS A 331 2.78 10.37 -27.35
N ARG A 332 1.71 11.08 -26.97
CA ARG A 332 0.39 10.86 -27.56
C ARG A 332 0.50 10.95 -29.07
N ARG A 333 -0.09 10.01 -29.78
CA ARG A 333 -0.34 10.09 -31.22
C ARG A 333 -1.55 10.99 -31.42
N SER A 334 -1.40 12.31 -31.27
CA SER A 334 -2.38 13.29 -31.78
C SER A 334 -1.76 14.66 -31.82
N GLY A 335 -1.89 15.31 -32.96
CA GLY A 335 -1.38 16.66 -33.23
C GLY A 335 -2.13 17.77 -32.51
N ARG A 336 -2.10 17.78 -31.18
CA ARG A 336 -2.45 18.94 -30.37
C ARG A 336 -1.26 19.33 -29.51
N THR A 337 -0.68 20.44 -29.84
CA THR A 337 0.29 21.17 -29.04
C THR A 337 -0.40 21.63 -27.76
N ASP A 338 -0.23 20.88 -26.65
CA ASP A 338 -0.67 21.32 -25.35
C ASP A 338 0.44 22.15 -24.68
N ARG A 339 0.18 23.46 -24.57
CA ARG A 339 1.02 24.44 -23.87
C ARG A 339 0.58 24.56 -22.42
N ARG A 340 0.48 23.52 -21.64
CA ARG A 340 0.33 23.65 -20.17
C ARG A 340 0.60 22.31 -19.51
N THR A 341 1.81 22.07 -19.13
CA THR A 341 2.28 21.41 -17.90
C THR A 341 3.81 21.36 -17.96
N GLY A 342 4.40 22.54 -17.85
CA GLY A 342 5.78 22.67 -17.44
C GLY A 342 5.82 22.53 -15.91
N GLY A 343 6.73 21.72 -15.44
CA GLY A 343 7.16 21.78 -14.06
C GLY A 343 6.65 20.63 -13.21
N ILE A 344 7.46 19.66 -13.01
CA ILE A 344 8.00 19.16 -11.74
C ILE A 344 8.85 17.92 -12.06
N TYR A 345 9.97 18.05 -12.73
CA TYR A 345 11.11 17.10 -12.72
C TYR A 345 12.21 17.67 -13.61
N ASP A 346 12.61 18.90 -13.28
CA ASP A 346 13.82 19.50 -13.87
C ASP A 346 14.55 20.28 -12.77
N GLN A 347 15.03 19.56 -11.76
CA GLN A 347 16.07 20.02 -10.85
C GLN A 347 16.82 18.81 -10.29
N GLN A 348 17.77 18.32 -11.06
CA GLN A 348 19.05 17.77 -10.60
C GLN A 348 19.92 17.52 -11.83
N GLN A 349 20.50 18.57 -12.36
CA GLN A 349 21.80 18.59 -13.01
C GLN A 349 22.50 19.87 -12.54
N GLY A 350 23.44 19.68 -11.63
CA GLY A 350 24.40 20.64 -11.13
C GLY A 350 25.36 19.94 -10.20
#